data_ecf43ceb9ead0f60da741a01c511cd73
#
_entry.id   ecf43ceb9ead0f60da741a01c511cd73
#
_cell.length_a   1.000
_cell.length_b   1.000
_cell.length_c   1.000
_cell.angle_alpha   90.00
_cell.angle_beta   90.00
_cell.angle_gamma   90.00
#
_symmetry.space_group_name_H-M   'P 1'
#
loop_
_entity.id
_entity.type
_entity.pdbx_description
1 polymer ?
#
loop_
_entity_poly.entity_id
_entity_poly.type
_entity_poly.pdbx_seq_one_letter_code
_entity_poly.pdbx_strand_id
1 'polypeptide(L)'
;MIFTKLFLLLYLFTFSLSASELENQLFSAINDISSNKLESGESKIKSILDQKPNFKLALLIYGDLQLSKITSLNNIAGLNNMNAKGLINELKIRKLRDNNINNTEDLIPDSLIYSSNPNKKFIFLETDSSSTYLLNKVSNQFRIDKNFYTTIGKNGPFKEFEGDKKTPIGIYKVINRISSSKLPDFYGTGALPINYPNNFDKFSKRTGSGIWFHGVPKETYSRIPLASDGCMVLSNDDFFELNKFVSSLNTTTIISKKINWVNPKQNEDVKNKILTTLNNWKDTWESIDTNTYLSFYSRKFKTKKYDYDSWKRMKLKVNNSKTFININIEDIEIYKYPAYPNLFLTFFTQDYKSN
;
A
#
# COMPACT_ATOMS: atom_id res chain seq x y z
N MET A 1 -61.85 -16.83 -22.68
CA MET A 1 -61.26 -15.48 -22.59
C MET A 1 -60.32 -15.47 -21.36
N ILE A 2 -59.05 -15.80 -21.60
CA ILE A 2 -58.01 -15.94 -20.52
C ILE A 2 -57.19 -14.67 -20.53
N PHE A 3 -57.31 -13.86 -19.48
CA PHE A 3 -56.48 -12.68 -19.29
C PHE A 3 -55.12 -13.09 -18.64
N THR A 4 -54.08 -13.11 -19.44
CA THR A 4 -52.69 -13.23 -18.95
C THR A 4 -52.21 -11.88 -18.46
N LYS A 5 -52.06 -11.72 -17.13
CA LYS A 5 -51.40 -10.56 -16.53
C LYS A 5 -49.89 -10.68 -16.72
N LEU A 6 -49.34 -9.82 -17.56
CA LEU A 6 -47.92 -9.63 -17.74
C LEU A 6 -47.37 -8.80 -16.55
N PHE A 7 -46.65 -9.45 -15.62
CA PHE A 7 -45.92 -8.75 -14.55
C PHE A 7 -44.57 -8.27 -15.13
N LEU A 8 -44.49 -6.97 -15.42
CA LEU A 8 -43.22 -6.33 -15.77
C LEU A 8 -42.42 -6.13 -14.49
N LEU A 9 -41.42 -7.00 -14.23
CA LEU A 9 -40.45 -6.81 -13.15
C LEU A 9 -39.44 -5.73 -13.59
N LEU A 10 -39.65 -4.49 -13.13
CA LEU A 10 -38.61 -3.44 -13.27
C LEU A 10 -37.44 -3.79 -12.32
N TYR A 11 -36.38 -4.36 -12.87
CA TYR A 11 -35.07 -4.43 -12.17
C TYR A 11 -34.49 -3.01 -12.14
N LEU A 12 -34.66 -2.33 -11.04
CA LEU A 12 -33.87 -1.13 -10.71
C LEU A 12 -32.43 -1.61 -10.49
N PHE A 13 -31.62 -1.57 -11.52
CA PHE A 13 -30.17 -1.65 -11.40
C PHE A 13 -29.71 -0.38 -10.65
N THR A 14 -29.56 -0.46 -9.35
CA THR A 14 -28.79 0.53 -8.61
C THR A 14 -27.31 0.34 -8.95
N PHE A 15 -26.82 1.09 -9.93
CA PHE A 15 -25.39 1.23 -10.17
C PHE A 15 -24.79 1.90 -8.91
N SER A 16 -24.17 1.12 -8.01
CA SER A 16 -23.30 1.72 -7.01
C SER A 16 -22.05 2.20 -7.71
N LEU A 17 -21.78 3.50 -7.64
CA LEU A 17 -20.53 4.10 -8.12
C LEU A 17 -19.33 3.44 -7.42
N SER A 18 -18.23 3.27 -8.15
CA SER A 18 -16.97 2.86 -7.55
C SER A 18 -16.48 3.93 -6.55
N ALA A 19 -15.61 3.54 -5.60
CA ALA A 19 -15.10 4.52 -4.63
C ALA A 19 -14.36 5.69 -5.29
N SER A 20 -13.68 5.45 -6.43
CA SER A 20 -13.05 6.52 -7.22
C SER A 20 -14.08 7.45 -7.89
N GLU A 21 -15.22 6.94 -8.34
CA GLU A 21 -16.30 7.75 -8.92
C GLU A 21 -16.97 8.62 -7.85
N LEU A 22 -17.18 8.08 -6.63
CA LEU A 22 -17.67 8.87 -5.49
C LEU A 22 -16.70 9.98 -5.10
N GLU A 23 -15.40 9.73 -5.13
CA GLU A 23 -14.38 10.75 -4.85
C GLU A 23 -14.37 11.85 -5.92
N ASN A 24 -14.46 11.48 -7.21
CA ASN A 24 -14.60 12.43 -8.31
C ASN A 24 -15.88 13.26 -8.19
N GLN A 25 -16.99 12.64 -7.80
CA GLN A 25 -18.24 13.35 -7.56
C GLN A 25 -18.14 14.33 -6.37
N LEU A 26 -17.43 13.95 -5.30
CA LEU A 26 -17.13 14.82 -4.17
C LEU A 26 -16.33 16.06 -4.60
N PHE A 27 -15.26 15.88 -5.36
CA PHE A 27 -14.44 16.99 -5.87
C PHE A 27 -15.22 17.87 -6.83
N SER A 28 -16.05 17.29 -7.71
CA SER A 28 -16.94 18.04 -8.59
C SER A 28 -17.95 18.88 -7.79
N ALA A 29 -18.52 18.34 -6.72
CA ALA A 29 -19.41 19.09 -5.82
C ALA A 29 -18.67 20.27 -5.15
N ILE A 30 -17.45 20.02 -4.63
CA ILE A 30 -16.64 21.07 -3.98
C ILE A 30 -16.27 22.18 -4.98
N ASN A 31 -15.93 21.84 -6.21
CA ASN A 31 -15.63 22.80 -7.27
C ASN A 31 -16.86 23.66 -7.61
N ASP A 32 -18.04 23.05 -7.69
CA ASP A 32 -19.30 23.80 -7.91
C ASP A 32 -19.57 24.76 -6.76
N ILE A 33 -19.44 24.30 -5.52
CA ILE A 33 -19.61 25.13 -4.30
C ILE A 33 -18.61 26.31 -4.33
N SER A 34 -17.34 26.02 -4.61
CA SER A 34 -16.29 27.05 -4.67
C SER A 34 -16.51 28.07 -5.81
N SER A 35 -17.23 27.67 -6.85
CA SER A 35 -17.62 28.51 -8.00
C SER A 35 -18.99 29.18 -7.81
N ASN A 36 -19.52 29.18 -6.59
CA ASN A 36 -20.84 29.72 -6.21
C ASN A 36 -22.05 29.06 -6.92
N LYS A 37 -21.88 27.83 -7.41
CA LYS A 37 -22.96 26.99 -7.97
C LYS A 37 -23.55 26.09 -6.87
N LEU A 38 -24.13 26.72 -5.85
CA LEU A 38 -24.50 26.03 -4.60
C LEU A 38 -25.54 24.93 -4.79
N GLU A 39 -26.56 25.12 -5.64
CA GLU A 39 -27.59 24.11 -5.91
C GLU A 39 -27.01 22.85 -6.60
N SER A 40 -26.12 23.04 -7.57
CA SER A 40 -25.42 21.94 -8.27
C SER A 40 -24.54 21.17 -7.29
N GLY A 41 -23.75 21.88 -6.48
CA GLY A 41 -22.91 21.27 -5.46
C GLY A 41 -23.74 20.48 -4.42
N GLU A 42 -24.85 21.06 -3.93
CA GLU A 42 -25.76 20.39 -3.00
C GLU A 42 -26.36 19.10 -3.58
N SER A 43 -26.83 19.15 -4.84
CA SER A 43 -27.39 17.99 -5.51
C SER A 43 -26.39 16.84 -5.59
N LYS A 44 -25.11 17.14 -5.94
CA LYS A 44 -24.04 16.14 -5.99
C LYS A 44 -23.73 15.57 -4.60
N ILE A 45 -23.68 16.40 -3.55
CA ILE A 45 -23.48 15.92 -2.17
C ILE A 45 -24.63 15.03 -1.72
N LYS A 46 -25.88 15.39 -2.03
CA LYS A 46 -27.05 14.52 -1.75
C LYS A 46 -26.93 13.17 -2.44
N SER A 47 -26.56 13.14 -3.73
CA SER A 47 -26.37 11.90 -4.48
C SER A 47 -25.26 11.00 -3.86
N ILE A 48 -24.21 11.58 -3.30
CA ILE A 48 -23.21 10.84 -2.53
C ILE A 48 -23.82 10.26 -1.26
N LEU A 49 -24.60 11.06 -0.51
CA LEU A 49 -25.20 10.63 0.76
C LEU A 49 -26.31 9.59 0.56
N ASP A 50 -27.04 9.63 -0.55
CA ASP A 50 -28.00 8.59 -0.93
C ASP A 50 -27.34 7.21 -1.09
N GLN A 51 -26.09 7.19 -1.59
CA GLN A 51 -25.33 5.96 -1.78
C GLN A 51 -24.52 5.57 -0.52
N LYS A 52 -23.97 6.55 0.18
CA LYS A 52 -23.11 6.38 1.37
C LYS A 52 -23.56 7.33 2.50
N PRO A 53 -24.70 7.03 3.17
CA PRO A 53 -25.29 7.89 4.18
C PRO A 53 -24.35 8.13 5.38
N ASN A 54 -23.37 7.25 5.57
CA ASN A 54 -22.40 7.30 6.67
C ASN A 54 -21.08 7.99 6.29
N PHE A 55 -21.03 8.68 5.15
CA PHE A 55 -19.84 9.42 4.74
C PHE A 55 -19.74 10.75 5.48
N LYS A 56 -19.06 10.77 6.62
CA LYS A 56 -18.98 11.91 7.55
C LYS A 56 -18.48 13.19 6.90
N LEU A 57 -17.52 13.11 5.97
CA LEU A 57 -17.03 14.28 5.24
C LEU A 57 -18.13 14.89 4.35
N ALA A 58 -18.90 14.09 3.64
CA ALA A 58 -20.01 14.56 2.83
C ALA A 58 -21.13 15.14 3.71
N LEU A 59 -21.43 14.50 4.87
CA LEU A 59 -22.38 15.04 5.86
C LEU A 59 -21.95 16.40 6.40
N LEU A 60 -20.66 16.61 6.68
CA LEU A 60 -20.12 17.88 7.12
C LEU A 60 -20.36 18.98 6.06
N ILE A 61 -19.98 18.71 4.81
CA ILE A 61 -20.17 19.65 3.69
C ILE A 61 -21.65 19.96 3.48
N TYR A 62 -22.52 18.95 3.55
CA TYR A 62 -23.96 19.14 3.42
C TYR A 62 -24.53 20.01 4.55
N GLY A 63 -24.12 19.77 5.81
CA GLY A 63 -24.51 20.58 6.94
C GLY A 63 -24.11 22.05 6.80
N ASP A 64 -22.88 22.32 6.35
CA ASP A 64 -22.40 23.69 6.09
C ASP A 64 -23.21 24.37 4.98
N LEU A 65 -23.57 23.66 3.91
CA LEU A 65 -24.43 24.18 2.85
C LEU A 65 -25.82 24.54 3.37
N GLN A 66 -26.43 23.71 4.25
CA GLN A 66 -27.73 24.04 4.84
C GLN A 66 -27.65 25.27 5.77
N LEU A 67 -26.59 25.37 6.57
CA LEU A 67 -26.37 26.53 7.44
C LEU A 67 -26.16 27.81 6.62
N SER A 68 -25.49 27.74 5.47
CA SER A 68 -25.25 28.92 4.61
C SER A 68 -26.54 29.56 4.07
N LYS A 69 -27.64 28.81 4.02
CA LYS A 69 -28.96 29.34 3.61
C LYS A 69 -29.66 30.16 4.71
N ILE A 70 -29.22 30.01 5.94
CA ILE A 70 -29.88 30.62 7.11
C ILE A 70 -29.04 31.75 7.72
N THR A 71 -27.73 31.61 7.63
CA THR A 71 -26.76 32.56 8.20
C THR A 71 -25.53 32.74 7.33
N SER A 72 -24.88 33.92 7.38
CA SER A 72 -23.58 34.09 6.73
C SER A 72 -22.56 33.19 7.41
N LEU A 73 -21.96 32.25 6.64
CA LEU A 73 -20.90 31.40 7.13
C LEU A 73 -19.60 32.22 7.24
N ASN A 74 -19.27 32.63 8.46
CA ASN A 74 -17.94 33.20 8.73
C ASN A 74 -16.86 32.11 8.87
N ASN A 75 -17.24 30.83 9.05
CA ASN A 75 -16.33 29.69 9.18
C ASN A 75 -17.03 28.37 8.81
N ILE A 76 -16.35 27.52 8.02
CA ILE A 76 -16.77 26.14 7.75
C ILE A 76 -16.71 25.32 9.05
N ALA A 77 -17.80 24.60 9.38
CA ALA A 77 -17.90 23.58 10.45
C ALA A 77 -17.56 24.04 11.86
N GLY A 78 -17.78 25.31 12.22
CA GLY A 78 -17.43 25.78 13.57
C GLY A 78 -16.01 25.31 13.96
N LEU A 79 -14.97 25.95 13.45
CA LEU A 79 -13.54 25.56 13.49
C LEU A 79 -12.95 25.11 14.85
N ASN A 80 -13.73 25.19 15.92
CA ASN A 80 -13.32 24.78 17.28
C ASN A 80 -13.70 23.33 17.64
N ASN A 81 -14.42 22.61 16.79
CA ASN A 81 -14.77 21.21 17.05
C ASN A 81 -13.63 20.28 16.57
N MET A 82 -13.04 19.50 17.48
CA MET A 82 -11.95 18.56 17.16
C MET A 82 -12.35 17.53 16.08
N ASN A 83 -13.63 17.14 16.03
CA ASN A 83 -14.14 16.22 15.01
C ASN A 83 -14.13 16.85 13.60
N ALA A 84 -14.47 18.14 13.50
CA ALA A 84 -14.45 18.87 12.24
C ALA A 84 -12.99 19.03 11.71
N LYS A 85 -12.03 19.28 12.58
CA LYS A 85 -10.60 19.37 12.18
C LYS A 85 -10.11 18.10 11.49
N GLY A 86 -10.49 16.93 11.99
CA GLY A 86 -10.14 15.64 11.38
C GLY A 86 -10.71 15.48 9.97
N LEU A 87 -11.99 15.86 9.77
CA LEU A 87 -12.67 15.80 8.46
C LEU A 87 -12.12 16.84 7.47
N ILE A 88 -11.79 18.04 7.94
CA ILE A 88 -11.12 19.06 7.11
C ILE A 88 -9.74 18.56 6.65
N ASN A 89 -9.01 17.89 7.53
CA ASN A 89 -7.73 17.27 7.16
C ASN A 89 -7.93 16.13 6.13
N GLU A 90 -8.97 15.32 6.29
CA GLU A 90 -9.35 14.29 5.29
C GLU A 90 -9.60 14.92 3.93
N LEU A 91 -10.38 16.02 3.88
CA LEU A 91 -10.63 16.74 2.63
C LEU A 91 -9.34 17.25 1.96
N LYS A 92 -8.45 17.88 2.74
CA LYS A 92 -7.17 18.39 2.23
C LYS A 92 -6.31 17.26 1.64
N ILE A 93 -6.22 16.14 2.33
CA ILE A 93 -5.44 14.98 1.89
C ILE A 93 -6.05 14.34 0.65
N ARG A 94 -7.38 14.18 0.59
CA ARG A 94 -8.05 13.67 -0.62
C ARG A 94 -7.77 14.56 -1.84
N LYS A 95 -7.80 15.89 -1.66
CA LYS A 95 -7.48 16.83 -2.74
C LYS A 95 -6.01 16.75 -3.19
N LEU A 96 -5.07 16.55 -2.25
CA LEU A 96 -3.66 16.33 -2.58
C LEU A 96 -3.45 15.03 -3.38
N ARG A 97 -4.20 13.97 -3.04
CA ARG A 97 -4.18 12.71 -3.78
C ARG A 97 -4.61 12.89 -5.24
N ASP A 98 -5.73 13.54 -5.47
CA ASP A 98 -6.28 13.78 -6.82
C ASP A 98 -5.25 14.48 -7.72
N ASN A 99 -4.59 15.52 -7.21
CA ASN A 99 -3.53 16.21 -7.92
C ASN A 99 -2.30 15.33 -8.23
N ASN A 100 -1.95 14.40 -7.34
CA ASN A 100 -0.77 13.55 -7.51
C ASN A 100 -0.99 12.47 -8.57
N ILE A 101 -2.19 11.87 -8.64
CA ILE A 101 -2.51 10.78 -9.58
C ILE A 101 -2.34 11.23 -11.03
N ASN A 102 -2.79 12.43 -11.35
CA ASN A 102 -2.76 12.99 -12.71
C ASN A 102 -1.34 13.23 -13.26
N ASN A 103 -0.30 13.13 -12.41
CA ASN A 103 1.10 13.40 -12.75
C ASN A 103 2.00 12.16 -12.72
N THR A 104 1.43 10.94 -12.68
CA THR A 104 2.20 9.69 -12.52
C THR A 104 2.17 8.77 -13.73
N GLU A 105 1.64 9.23 -14.87
CA GLU A 105 1.62 8.45 -16.10
C GLU A 105 3.06 8.11 -16.53
N ASP A 106 3.32 6.84 -16.86
CA ASP A 106 4.63 6.28 -17.22
C ASP A 106 5.73 6.37 -16.13
N LEU A 107 5.40 6.80 -14.94
CA LEU A 107 6.33 6.83 -13.81
C LEU A 107 6.16 5.60 -12.89
N ILE A 108 7.23 5.28 -12.18
CA ILE A 108 7.23 4.22 -11.15
C ILE A 108 7.74 4.79 -9.83
N PRO A 109 7.37 4.20 -8.68
CA PRO A 109 8.03 4.52 -7.41
C PRO A 109 9.54 4.25 -7.47
N ASP A 110 10.37 5.21 -7.03
CA ASP A 110 11.83 5.08 -7.01
C ASP A 110 12.34 3.90 -6.17
N SER A 111 11.49 3.40 -5.28
CA SER A 111 11.76 2.19 -4.49
C SER A 111 11.59 0.88 -5.27
N LEU A 112 10.96 0.89 -6.45
CA LEU A 112 10.82 -0.27 -7.33
C LEU A 112 11.93 -0.25 -8.38
N ILE A 113 13.02 -0.98 -8.16
CA ILE A 113 14.18 -1.00 -9.06
C ILE A 113 13.97 -2.02 -10.19
N TYR A 114 13.60 -3.25 -9.85
CA TYR A 114 13.48 -4.34 -10.82
C TYR A 114 12.57 -5.47 -10.35
N SER A 115 11.93 -6.13 -11.29
CA SER A 115 11.32 -7.44 -11.11
C SER A 115 11.45 -8.23 -12.39
N SER A 116 11.96 -9.46 -12.31
CA SER A 116 12.05 -10.38 -13.46
C SER A 116 10.68 -10.95 -13.86
N ASN A 117 9.72 -11.02 -12.91
CA ASN A 117 8.39 -11.54 -13.18
C ASN A 117 7.58 -10.55 -14.04
N PRO A 118 7.12 -10.95 -15.25
CA PRO A 118 6.41 -10.04 -16.16
C PRO A 118 4.98 -9.69 -15.71
N ASN A 119 4.41 -10.46 -14.77
CA ASN A 119 3.02 -10.31 -14.31
C ASN A 119 2.94 -10.02 -12.80
N LYS A 120 3.94 -9.32 -12.27
CA LYS A 120 4.01 -9.04 -10.83
C LYS A 120 3.07 -7.92 -10.42
N LYS A 121 2.43 -8.11 -9.27
CA LYS A 121 1.55 -7.14 -8.62
C LYS A 121 2.22 -6.58 -7.37
N PHE A 122 2.05 -5.27 -7.15
CA PHE A 122 2.64 -4.56 -6.02
C PHE A 122 1.61 -3.66 -5.37
N ILE A 123 1.73 -3.49 -4.06
CA ILE A 123 0.97 -2.52 -3.28
C ILE A 123 1.97 -1.47 -2.78
N PHE A 124 1.72 -0.19 -3.06
CA PHE A 124 2.48 0.92 -2.51
C PHE A 124 1.59 1.77 -1.63
N LEU A 125 2.02 2.04 -0.42
CA LEU A 125 1.35 2.99 0.48
C LEU A 125 2.25 4.20 0.70
N GLU A 126 1.74 5.38 0.39
CA GLU A 126 2.30 6.66 0.77
C GLU A 126 1.57 7.21 1.99
N THR A 127 2.29 7.38 3.10
CA THR A 127 1.64 7.78 4.36
C THR A 127 1.34 9.27 4.44
N ASP A 128 2.15 10.13 3.79
CA ASP A 128 1.94 11.58 3.80
C ASP A 128 0.67 11.99 3.03
N SER A 129 0.34 11.28 1.96
CA SER A 129 -0.88 11.51 1.16
C SER A 129 -2.01 10.54 1.49
N SER A 130 -1.84 9.63 2.45
CA SER A 130 -2.84 8.59 2.76
C SER A 130 -3.29 7.83 1.51
N SER A 131 -2.36 7.46 0.63
CA SER A 131 -2.62 6.86 -0.68
C SER A 131 -2.08 5.44 -0.78
N THR A 132 -2.95 4.50 -1.14
CA THR A 132 -2.54 3.14 -1.53
C THR A 132 -2.67 2.99 -3.05
N TYR A 133 -1.56 2.69 -3.72
CA TYR A 133 -1.49 2.45 -5.15
C TYR A 133 -1.36 0.96 -5.43
N LEU A 134 -2.15 0.45 -6.37
CA LEU A 134 -2.03 -0.89 -6.92
C LEU A 134 -1.29 -0.82 -8.25
N LEU A 135 -0.10 -1.40 -8.32
CA LEU A 135 0.71 -1.45 -9.52
C LEU A 135 0.75 -2.86 -10.11
N ASN A 136 0.50 -2.96 -11.40
CA ASN A 136 0.71 -4.15 -12.21
C ASN A 136 1.95 -3.98 -13.07
N LYS A 137 2.76 -5.05 -13.19
CA LYS A 137 3.71 -5.19 -14.27
C LYS A 137 3.06 -6.03 -15.38
N VAL A 138 2.93 -5.46 -16.58
CA VAL A 138 2.39 -6.14 -17.76
C VAL A 138 3.37 -5.95 -18.90
N SER A 139 3.89 -7.06 -19.46
CA SER A 139 4.82 -7.02 -20.62
C SER A 139 5.98 -6.02 -20.44
N ASN A 140 6.63 -6.05 -19.27
CA ASN A 140 7.75 -5.17 -18.87
C ASN A 140 7.40 -3.68 -18.60
N GLN A 141 6.14 -3.28 -18.69
CA GLN A 141 5.68 -1.96 -18.29
C GLN A 141 4.98 -2.00 -16.94
N PHE A 142 5.19 -0.99 -16.11
CA PHE A 142 4.47 -0.83 -14.87
C PHE A 142 3.30 0.14 -15.09
N ARG A 143 2.13 -0.21 -14.55
CA ARG A 143 0.93 0.63 -14.63
C ARG A 143 0.26 0.69 -13.28
N ILE A 144 -0.22 1.86 -12.93
CA ILE A 144 -1.14 2.03 -11.79
C ILE A 144 -2.49 1.53 -12.25
N ASP A 145 -2.99 0.49 -11.56
CA ASP A 145 -4.32 -0.07 -11.81
C ASP A 145 -5.40 0.71 -11.05
N LYS A 146 -5.13 0.98 -9.77
CA LYS A 146 -6.03 1.72 -8.88
C LYS A 146 -5.26 2.50 -7.83
N ASN A 147 -5.93 3.52 -7.28
CA ASN A 147 -5.46 4.27 -6.13
C ASN A 147 -6.60 4.44 -5.12
N PHE A 148 -6.31 4.26 -3.83
CA PHE A 148 -7.28 4.32 -2.75
C PHE A 148 -6.86 5.27 -1.65
N TYR A 149 -7.84 5.95 -1.04
CA TYR A 149 -7.62 6.64 0.22
C TYR A 149 -7.43 5.63 1.35
N THR A 150 -6.43 5.84 2.20
CA THR A 150 -6.07 4.90 3.26
C THR A 150 -5.75 5.62 4.56
N THR A 151 -6.52 5.33 5.60
CA THR A 151 -6.22 5.76 6.98
C THR A 151 -5.05 4.95 7.53
N ILE A 152 -4.16 5.61 8.26
CA ILE A 152 -2.98 4.99 8.91
C ILE A 152 -3.00 5.17 10.43
N GLY A 153 -1.96 4.73 11.10
CA GLY A 153 -1.78 4.85 12.54
C GLY A 153 -1.93 6.29 13.04
N LYS A 154 -2.65 6.47 14.15
CA LYS A 154 -2.97 7.81 14.69
C LYS A 154 -1.74 8.62 15.11
N ASN A 155 -0.61 7.96 15.35
CA ASN A 155 0.68 8.60 15.63
C ASN A 155 1.58 8.65 14.38
N GLY A 156 1.01 8.47 13.16
CA GLY A 156 1.72 8.59 11.89
C GLY A 156 2.55 7.36 11.53
N PRO A 157 3.57 7.55 10.67
CA PRO A 157 4.49 6.50 10.24
C PRO A 157 5.63 6.24 11.23
N PHE A 158 6.55 5.33 10.83
CA PHE A 158 7.76 4.92 11.56
C PHE A 158 7.46 4.16 12.87
N LYS A 159 6.72 3.04 12.72
CA LYS A 159 6.51 2.10 13.82
C LYS A 159 7.83 1.50 14.30
N GLU A 160 8.05 1.54 15.63
CA GLU A 160 9.26 1.04 16.28
C GLU A 160 8.96 -0.01 17.36
N PHE A 161 7.93 0.21 18.17
CA PHE A 161 7.60 -0.70 19.27
C PHE A 161 6.10 -0.99 19.36
N GLU A 162 5.78 -2.04 20.08
CA GLU A 162 4.39 -2.44 20.32
C GLU A 162 3.62 -1.34 21.04
N GLY A 163 2.38 -1.07 20.61
CA GLY A 163 1.51 -0.06 21.20
C GLY A 163 1.80 1.39 20.80
N ASP A 164 2.80 1.69 19.97
CA ASP A 164 3.13 3.06 19.52
C ASP A 164 2.09 3.69 18.57
N LYS A 165 1.12 2.90 18.10
CA LYS A 165 0.02 3.30 17.22
C LYS A 165 0.49 3.93 15.91
N LYS A 166 1.65 3.51 15.43
CA LYS A 166 2.25 3.95 14.17
C LYS A 166 2.15 2.88 13.10
N THR A 167 2.10 3.30 11.84
CA THR A 167 2.23 2.42 10.67
C THR A 167 3.72 2.24 10.33
N PRO A 168 4.21 1.04 10.07
CA PRO A 168 5.62 0.83 9.74
C PRO A 168 5.98 1.38 8.35
N ILE A 169 7.23 1.80 8.20
CA ILE A 169 7.85 2.12 6.90
C ILE A 169 8.78 0.96 6.54
N GLY A 170 8.64 0.42 5.33
CA GLY A 170 9.46 -0.71 4.90
C GLY A 170 8.86 -1.51 3.75
N ILE A 171 9.43 -2.69 3.51
CA ILE A 171 9.04 -3.61 2.45
C ILE A 171 8.51 -4.90 3.09
N TYR A 172 7.27 -5.21 2.82
CA TYR A 172 6.53 -6.31 3.43
C TYR A 172 5.93 -7.23 2.38
N LYS A 173 5.37 -8.34 2.83
CA LYS A 173 4.57 -9.28 2.02
C LYS A 173 3.21 -9.46 2.68
N VAL A 174 2.14 -9.51 1.90
CA VAL A 174 0.85 -10.00 2.38
C VAL A 174 0.99 -11.49 2.67
N ILE A 175 0.72 -11.91 3.91
CA ILE A 175 0.99 -13.28 4.37
C ILE A 175 -0.27 -14.11 4.62
N ASN A 176 -1.44 -13.47 4.70
CA ASN A 176 -2.70 -14.14 4.95
C ASN A 176 -3.87 -13.33 4.39
N ARG A 177 -5.02 -13.98 4.30
CA ARG A 177 -6.32 -13.39 3.99
C ARG A 177 -7.33 -13.89 5.02
N ILE A 178 -7.94 -12.95 5.76
CA ILE A 178 -8.89 -13.27 6.80
C ILE A 178 -10.27 -12.78 6.37
N SER A 179 -11.22 -13.71 6.28
CA SER A 179 -12.62 -13.38 5.95
C SER A 179 -13.29 -12.59 7.06
N SER A 180 -14.23 -11.71 6.71
CA SER A 180 -15.09 -10.99 7.65
C SER A 180 -15.83 -11.90 8.63
N SER A 181 -16.20 -13.12 8.23
CA SER A 181 -16.87 -14.11 9.09
C SER A 181 -16.03 -14.55 10.30
N LYS A 182 -14.73 -14.30 10.28
CA LYS A 182 -13.78 -14.62 11.36
C LYS A 182 -13.31 -13.38 12.14
N LEU A 183 -13.88 -12.22 11.86
CA LEU A 183 -13.43 -10.94 12.39
C LEU A 183 -14.60 -10.17 13.01
N PRO A 184 -14.36 -9.39 14.08
CA PRO A 184 -15.31 -8.40 14.54
C PRO A 184 -15.64 -7.37 13.42
N ASP A 185 -16.83 -6.76 13.49
CA ASP A 185 -17.31 -5.72 12.55
C ASP A 185 -16.31 -4.55 12.38
N PHE A 186 -15.49 -4.30 13.40
CA PHE A 186 -14.42 -3.29 13.39
C PHE A 186 -13.48 -3.38 12.17
N TYR A 187 -13.29 -4.60 11.63
CA TYR A 187 -12.41 -4.86 10.47
C TYR A 187 -13.16 -4.85 9.13
N GLY A 188 -14.46 -4.60 9.13
CA GLY A 188 -15.28 -4.52 7.94
C GLY A 188 -15.33 -5.82 7.15
N THR A 189 -15.13 -5.73 5.84
CA THR A 189 -15.28 -6.86 4.91
C THR A 189 -14.12 -7.86 4.91
N GLY A 190 -13.09 -7.67 5.75
CA GLY A 190 -11.97 -8.61 5.90
C GLY A 190 -10.65 -7.94 6.24
N ALA A 191 -9.59 -8.76 6.27
CA ALA A 191 -8.24 -8.27 6.53
C ALA A 191 -7.15 -9.01 5.72
N LEU A 192 -6.09 -8.27 5.39
CA LEU A 192 -4.86 -8.76 4.76
C LEU A 192 -3.66 -8.46 5.67
N PRO A 193 -3.25 -9.39 6.53
CA PRO A 193 -2.05 -9.26 7.34
C PRO A 193 -0.78 -9.15 6.50
N ILE A 194 0.15 -8.28 6.93
CA ILE A 194 1.50 -8.22 6.40
C ILE A 194 2.52 -8.80 7.38
N ASN A 195 3.70 -9.20 6.89
CA ASN A 195 4.76 -9.83 7.69
C ASN A 195 5.57 -8.83 8.55
N TYR A 196 4.87 -7.87 9.18
CA TYR A 196 5.52 -7.02 10.18
C TYR A 196 5.59 -7.74 11.55
N PRO A 197 6.72 -7.68 12.29
CA PRO A 197 8.04 -7.20 11.87
C PRO A 197 8.74 -8.20 10.92
N ASN A 198 9.29 -7.69 9.81
CA ASN A 198 10.09 -8.48 8.88
C ASN A 198 11.51 -8.74 9.46
N ASN A 199 12.41 -9.36 8.67
CA ASN A 199 13.77 -9.64 9.14
C ASN A 199 14.58 -8.36 9.40
N PHE A 200 14.39 -7.31 8.61
CA PHE A 200 15.07 -6.03 8.80
C PHE A 200 14.55 -5.30 10.05
N ASP A 201 13.23 -5.33 10.29
CA ASP A 201 12.63 -4.77 11.50
C ASP A 201 13.18 -5.46 12.76
N LYS A 202 13.25 -6.81 12.74
CA LYS A 202 13.82 -7.60 13.84
C LYS A 202 15.32 -7.31 14.07
N PHE A 203 16.06 -7.18 12.97
CA PHE A 203 17.47 -6.75 13.04
C PHE A 203 17.62 -5.35 13.67
N SER A 204 16.68 -4.45 13.32
CA SER A 204 16.59 -3.10 13.87
C SER A 204 15.93 -3.04 15.26
N LYS A 205 15.67 -4.19 15.90
CA LYS A 205 15.01 -4.33 17.22
C LYS A 205 13.60 -3.74 17.29
N ARG A 206 12.90 -3.62 16.17
CA ARG A 206 11.51 -3.20 16.15
C ARG A 206 10.60 -4.32 16.65
N THR A 207 9.53 -3.95 17.36
CA THR A 207 8.63 -4.90 18.01
C THR A 207 7.17 -4.66 17.64
N GLY A 208 6.27 -5.51 18.16
CA GLY A 208 4.85 -5.52 17.89
C GLY A 208 4.46 -6.48 16.78
N SER A 209 3.18 -6.50 16.46
CA SER A 209 2.57 -7.39 15.45
C SER A 209 1.22 -6.82 15.00
N GLY A 210 0.46 -7.57 14.18
CA GLY A 210 -0.93 -7.23 13.89
C GLY A 210 -1.10 -6.00 12.98
N ILE A 211 -0.19 -5.76 12.05
CA ILE A 211 -0.32 -4.71 11.04
C ILE A 211 -0.99 -5.29 9.80
N TRP A 212 -2.19 -4.79 9.49
CA TRP A 212 -3.07 -5.31 8.46
C TRP A 212 -3.62 -4.21 7.56
N PHE A 213 -3.93 -4.53 6.32
CA PHE A 213 -4.95 -3.82 5.56
C PHE A 213 -6.31 -4.38 5.95
N HIS A 214 -7.30 -3.53 6.18
CA HIS A 214 -8.67 -3.96 6.47
C HIS A 214 -9.70 -2.90 6.12
N GLY A 215 -10.97 -3.29 6.09
CA GLY A 215 -12.09 -2.40 5.88
C GLY A 215 -12.48 -1.59 7.11
N VAL A 216 -13.67 -1.03 7.10
CA VAL A 216 -14.28 -0.24 8.17
C VAL A 216 -15.57 -0.90 8.65
N PRO A 217 -16.04 -0.63 9.89
CA PRO A 217 -17.35 -1.09 10.34
C PRO A 217 -18.46 -0.72 9.34
N LYS A 218 -19.53 -1.51 9.31
CA LYS A 218 -20.68 -1.31 8.43
C LYS A 218 -21.21 0.12 8.43
N GLU A 219 -21.30 0.73 9.63
CA GLU A 219 -21.82 2.07 9.86
C GLU A 219 -20.78 3.17 9.62
N THR A 220 -19.73 2.87 8.86
CA THR A 220 -18.64 3.81 8.57
C THR A 220 -18.28 3.68 7.09
N TYR A 221 -18.21 4.81 6.36
CA TYR A 221 -17.68 4.77 4.98
C TYR A 221 -16.16 4.95 4.97
N SER A 222 -15.64 5.95 5.67
CA SER A 222 -14.20 6.24 5.77
C SER A 222 -13.85 6.76 7.16
N ARG A 223 -12.55 6.76 7.47
CA ARG A 223 -11.98 7.37 8.68
C ARG A 223 -11.10 8.55 8.30
N ILE A 224 -10.90 9.46 9.24
CA ILE A 224 -9.90 10.53 9.09
C ILE A 224 -8.49 9.93 8.88
N PRO A 225 -7.52 10.68 8.30
CA PRO A 225 -6.23 10.12 7.87
C PRO A 225 -5.44 9.38 8.95
N LEU A 226 -5.45 9.91 10.19
CA LEU A 226 -4.70 9.39 11.33
C LEU A 226 -5.67 8.88 12.40
N ALA A 227 -6.15 7.63 12.26
CA ALA A 227 -7.20 7.10 13.14
C ALA A 227 -7.09 5.62 13.50
N SER A 228 -6.07 4.90 13.05
CA SER A 228 -5.86 3.50 13.41
C SER A 228 -4.82 3.32 14.52
N ASP A 229 -4.70 2.13 15.05
CA ASP A 229 -3.62 1.76 15.98
C ASP A 229 -2.39 1.19 15.25
N GLY A 230 -2.23 1.51 13.95
CA GLY A 230 -1.10 1.13 13.09
C GLY A 230 -1.49 0.41 11.82
N CYS A 231 -2.72 -0.11 11.72
CA CYS A 231 -3.24 -0.75 10.50
C CYS A 231 -3.49 0.26 9.37
N MET A 232 -3.56 -0.24 8.16
CA MET A 232 -3.93 0.48 6.94
C MET A 232 -5.42 0.22 6.68
N VAL A 233 -6.26 1.26 6.84
CA VAL A 233 -7.72 1.10 6.81
C VAL A 233 -8.29 1.78 5.58
N LEU A 234 -9.09 1.04 4.81
CA LEU A 234 -9.75 1.49 3.59
C LEU A 234 -11.27 1.50 3.79
N SER A 235 -12.00 2.14 2.87
CA SER A 235 -13.44 1.87 2.75
C SER A 235 -13.67 0.38 2.45
N ASN A 236 -14.85 -0.14 2.75
CA ASN A 236 -15.15 -1.56 2.44
C ASN A 236 -15.10 -1.86 0.94
N ASP A 237 -15.50 -0.90 0.11
CA ASP A 237 -15.45 -1.02 -1.35
C ASP A 237 -13.99 -1.06 -1.85
N ASP A 238 -13.14 -0.16 -1.36
CA ASP A 238 -11.72 -0.11 -1.70
C ASP A 238 -10.98 -1.36 -1.19
N PHE A 239 -11.31 -1.81 0.03
CA PHE A 239 -10.74 -3.04 0.56
C PHE A 239 -11.15 -4.26 -0.26
N PHE A 240 -12.39 -4.33 -0.75
CA PHE A 240 -12.83 -5.40 -1.64
C PHE A 240 -11.99 -5.45 -2.92
N GLU A 241 -11.73 -4.30 -3.54
CA GLU A 241 -10.90 -4.20 -4.74
C GLU A 241 -9.42 -4.54 -4.45
N LEU A 242 -8.87 -4.07 -3.34
CA LEU A 242 -7.52 -4.46 -2.88
C LEU A 242 -7.43 -5.98 -2.66
N ASN A 243 -8.42 -6.55 -1.99
CA ASN A 243 -8.48 -7.98 -1.71
C ASN A 243 -8.56 -8.84 -2.98
N LYS A 244 -9.29 -8.38 -3.98
CA LYS A 244 -9.37 -8.98 -5.32
C LYS A 244 -8.05 -8.83 -6.08
N PHE A 245 -7.38 -7.69 -5.96
CA PHE A 245 -6.08 -7.44 -6.58
C PHE A 245 -4.99 -8.37 -6.04
N VAL A 246 -4.97 -8.66 -4.76
CA VAL A 246 -4.06 -9.61 -4.11
C VAL A 246 -4.41 -11.02 -4.57
N SER A 247 -3.91 -11.43 -5.74
CA SER A 247 -4.20 -12.74 -6.33
C SER A 247 -3.47 -13.90 -5.65
N SER A 248 -2.33 -13.63 -5.00
CA SER A 248 -1.53 -14.61 -4.25
C SER A 248 -1.01 -14.03 -2.94
N LEU A 249 -0.85 -14.88 -1.94
CA LEU A 249 -0.02 -14.56 -0.78
C LEU A 249 1.41 -14.30 -1.26
N ASN A 250 2.18 -13.50 -0.53
CA ASN A 250 3.49 -12.95 -0.90
C ASN A 250 3.44 -11.76 -1.88
N THR A 251 2.27 -11.15 -2.13
CA THR A 251 2.22 -9.85 -2.82
C THR A 251 3.07 -8.83 -2.07
N THR A 252 4.02 -8.20 -2.79
CA THR A 252 4.93 -7.22 -2.19
C THR A 252 4.20 -5.93 -1.87
N THR A 253 4.37 -5.47 -0.65
CA THR A 253 3.80 -4.23 -0.11
C THR A 253 4.93 -3.31 0.32
N ILE A 254 5.04 -2.15 -0.29
CA ILE A 254 6.04 -1.12 0.04
C ILE A 254 5.32 0.03 0.73
N ILE A 255 5.71 0.34 1.96
CA ILE A 255 5.16 1.45 2.75
C ILE A 255 6.24 2.52 2.87
N SER A 256 5.97 3.68 2.31
CA SER A 256 6.87 4.84 2.28
C SER A 256 6.22 6.05 2.95
N LYS A 257 7.02 6.95 3.52
CA LYS A 257 6.51 8.23 3.97
C LYS A 257 6.03 9.06 2.78
N LYS A 258 6.90 9.20 1.77
CA LYS A 258 6.63 9.83 0.48
C LYS A 258 7.14 8.92 -0.63
N ILE A 259 6.43 8.86 -1.74
CA ILE A 259 6.83 8.16 -2.96
C ILE A 259 7.43 9.18 -3.93
N ASN A 260 8.66 8.95 -4.36
CA ASN A 260 9.24 9.69 -5.47
C ASN A 260 8.93 8.93 -6.76
N TRP A 261 8.15 9.55 -7.61
CA TRP A 261 7.80 9.01 -8.92
C TRP A 261 8.90 9.35 -9.92
N VAL A 262 9.45 8.33 -10.57
CA VAL A 262 10.61 8.48 -11.45
C VAL A 262 10.39 7.75 -12.77
N ASN A 263 11.07 8.22 -13.83
CA ASN A 263 11.13 7.44 -15.06
C ASN A 263 11.91 6.14 -14.81
N PRO A 264 11.42 4.97 -15.27
CA PRO A 264 12.09 3.68 -15.06
C PRO A 264 13.56 3.66 -15.47
N LYS A 265 13.95 4.42 -16.48
CA LYS A 265 15.35 4.53 -16.95
C LYS A 265 16.31 5.06 -15.87
N GLN A 266 15.83 5.85 -14.92
CA GLN A 266 16.66 6.39 -13.83
C GLN A 266 17.15 5.29 -12.86
N ASN A 267 16.51 4.13 -12.86
CA ASN A 267 16.88 2.99 -12.03
C ASN A 267 17.83 1.99 -12.72
N GLU A 268 18.12 2.20 -14.03
CA GLU A 268 18.91 1.22 -14.82
C GLU A 268 20.33 1.00 -14.29
N ASP A 269 21.05 2.06 -13.94
CA ASP A 269 22.42 1.94 -13.43
C ASP A 269 22.45 1.18 -12.10
N VAL A 270 21.52 1.49 -11.20
CA VAL A 270 21.38 0.83 -9.90
C VAL A 270 21.00 -0.64 -10.11
N LYS A 271 20.04 -0.91 -10.98
CA LYS A 271 19.63 -2.28 -11.36
C LYS A 271 20.84 -3.08 -11.85
N ASN A 272 21.57 -2.55 -12.85
CA ASN A 272 22.70 -3.22 -13.47
C ASN A 272 23.81 -3.49 -12.45
N LYS A 273 24.12 -2.53 -11.58
CA LYS A 273 25.10 -2.70 -10.50
C LYS A 273 24.73 -3.83 -9.55
N ILE A 274 23.45 -3.89 -9.13
CA ILE A 274 23.00 -4.94 -8.20
C ILE A 274 22.98 -6.31 -8.89
N LEU A 275 22.51 -6.41 -10.14
CA LEU A 275 22.51 -7.67 -10.90
C LEU A 275 23.95 -8.17 -11.13
N THR A 276 24.88 -7.30 -11.50
CA THR A 276 26.30 -7.64 -11.62
C THR A 276 26.88 -8.14 -10.30
N THR A 277 26.55 -7.47 -9.19
CA THR A 277 26.99 -7.91 -7.86
C THR A 277 26.44 -9.29 -7.50
N LEU A 278 25.17 -9.56 -7.81
CA LEU A 278 24.53 -10.86 -7.56
C LEU A 278 25.16 -11.96 -8.43
N ASN A 279 25.45 -11.69 -9.70
CA ASN A 279 26.11 -12.63 -10.60
C ASN A 279 27.55 -12.94 -10.12
N ASN A 280 28.33 -11.92 -9.79
CA ASN A 280 29.69 -12.12 -9.27
C ASN A 280 29.68 -12.92 -7.95
N TRP A 281 28.73 -12.66 -7.07
CA TRP A 281 28.53 -13.45 -5.85
C TRP A 281 28.24 -14.92 -6.17
N LYS A 282 27.39 -15.20 -7.15
CA LYS A 282 27.08 -16.54 -7.63
C LYS A 282 28.32 -17.22 -8.22
N ASP A 283 29.00 -16.56 -9.16
CA ASP A 283 30.13 -17.10 -9.90
C ASP A 283 31.33 -17.45 -8.97
N THR A 284 31.60 -16.61 -7.97
CA THR A 284 32.61 -16.88 -6.94
C THR A 284 32.26 -18.07 -6.05
N TRP A 285 30.96 -18.29 -5.83
CA TRP A 285 30.51 -19.46 -5.06
C TRP A 285 30.60 -20.73 -5.91
N GLU A 286 30.24 -20.71 -7.20
CA GLU A 286 30.34 -21.84 -8.15
C GLU A 286 31.80 -22.22 -8.40
N SER A 287 32.72 -21.26 -8.52
CA SER A 287 34.15 -21.49 -8.66
C SER A 287 34.87 -21.98 -7.40
N ILE A 288 34.13 -22.08 -6.26
CA ILE A 288 34.68 -22.48 -4.96
C ILE A 288 35.76 -21.50 -4.45
N ASP A 289 35.84 -20.29 -5.01
CA ASP A 289 36.66 -19.21 -4.46
C ASP A 289 35.98 -18.63 -3.19
N THR A 290 36.12 -19.40 -2.10
CA THR A 290 35.43 -19.09 -0.85
C THR A 290 35.89 -17.75 -0.24
N ASN A 291 37.13 -17.33 -0.48
CA ASN A 291 37.63 -16.06 0.05
C ASN A 291 36.93 -14.86 -0.64
N THR A 292 36.91 -14.85 -1.96
CA THR A 292 36.20 -13.82 -2.73
C THR A 292 34.70 -13.88 -2.49
N TYR A 293 34.10 -15.08 -2.43
CA TYR A 293 32.69 -15.24 -2.03
C TYR A 293 32.39 -14.60 -0.67
N LEU A 294 33.25 -14.76 0.33
CA LEU A 294 33.05 -14.19 1.65
C LEU A 294 33.22 -12.66 1.70
N SER A 295 33.90 -12.07 0.69
CA SER A 295 34.05 -10.61 0.59
C SER A 295 32.75 -9.89 0.30
N PHE A 296 31.74 -10.57 -0.25
CA PHE A 296 30.38 -10.01 -0.43
C PHE A 296 29.60 -9.83 0.88
N TYR A 297 30.07 -10.40 1.99
CA TYR A 297 29.39 -10.34 3.28
C TYR A 297 29.97 -9.28 4.18
N SER A 298 29.12 -8.37 4.66
CA SER A 298 29.50 -7.39 5.67
C SER A 298 29.86 -8.06 6.99
N ARG A 299 30.78 -7.45 7.76
CA ARG A 299 31.05 -7.84 9.16
C ARG A 299 29.81 -7.80 10.07
N LYS A 300 28.79 -7.02 9.68
CA LYS A 300 27.48 -6.97 10.37
C LYS A 300 26.52 -8.06 9.90
N PHE A 301 26.95 -8.97 9.00
CA PHE A 301 26.11 -10.05 8.52
C PHE A 301 25.59 -10.91 9.67
N LYS A 302 24.29 -11.19 9.63
CA LYS A 302 23.62 -12.00 10.62
C LYS A 302 22.43 -12.75 10.01
N THR A 303 22.31 -14.01 10.39
CA THR A 303 21.12 -14.82 10.12
C THR A 303 20.47 -15.23 11.46
N LYS A 304 19.39 -16.01 11.42
CA LYS A 304 18.83 -16.62 12.65
C LYS A 304 19.85 -17.52 13.37
N LYS A 305 20.79 -18.13 12.65
CA LYS A 305 21.71 -19.15 13.14
C LYS A 305 23.16 -18.69 13.23
N TYR A 306 23.58 -17.80 12.35
CA TYR A 306 24.98 -17.42 12.18
C TYR A 306 25.16 -15.91 12.26
N ASP A 307 26.23 -15.47 12.93
CA ASP A 307 26.89 -14.19 12.72
C ASP A 307 27.97 -14.34 11.62
N TYR A 308 28.67 -13.25 11.28
CA TYR A 308 29.68 -13.26 10.24
C TYR A 308 30.79 -14.30 10.47
N ASP A 309 31.34 -14.40 11.68
CA ASP A 309 32.49 -15.26 11.96
C ASP A 309 32.09 -16.74 11.97
N SER A 310 30.97 -17.10 12.52
CA SER A 310 30.42 -18.46 12.48
C SER A 310 29.99 -18.86 11.07
N TRP A 311 29.43 -17.92 10.28
CA TRP A 311 29.12 -18.12 8.86
C TRP A 311 30.39 -18.36 8.05
N LYS A 312 31.43 -17.53 8.24
CA LYS A 312 32.73 -17.68 7.57
C LYS A 312 33.35 -19.06 7.83
N ARG A 313 33.44 -19.48 9.10
CA ARG A 313 33.96 -20.81 9.45
C ARG A 313 33.16 -21.95 8.80
N MET A 314 31.85 -21.86 8.84
CA MET A 314 30.97 -22.87 8.23
C MET A 314 31.17 -22.93 6.71
N LYS A 315 31.22 -21.78 6.03
CA LYS A 315 31.38 -21.72 4.57
C LYS A 315 32.74 -22.22 4.10
N LEU A 316 33.83 -21.86 4.79
CA LEU A 316 35.18 -22.41 4.52
C LEU A 316 35.18 -23.95 4.62
N LYS A 317 34.60 -24.51 5.69
CA LYS A 317 34.50 -25.96 5.86
C LYS A 317 33.68 -26.63 4.74
N VAL A 318 32.47 -26.07 4.46
CA VAL A 318 31.57 -26.70 3.47
C VAL A 318 32.06 -26.54 2.05
N ASN A 319 32.48 -25.37 1.61
CA ASN A 319 32.91 -25.15 0.23
C ASN A 319 34.19 -25.92 -0.08
N ASN A 320 35.16 -25.98 0.85
CA ASN A 320 36.42 -26.75 0.63
C ASN A 320 36.20 -28.27 0.52
N SER A 321 35.03 -28.76 0.93
CA SER A 321 34.66 -30.18 0.77
C SER A 321 33.96 -30.49 -0.55
N LYS A 322 33.71 -29.46 -1.40
CA LYS A 322 32.99 -29.60 -2.65
C LYS A 322 33.92 -29.68 -3.86
N THR A 323 33.55 -30.50 -4.83
CA THR A 323 34.23 -30.58 -6.13
C THR A 323 33.48 -29.81 -7.22
N PHE A 324 32.19 -29.58 -7.00
CA PHE A 324 31.40 -28.69 -7.84
C PHE A 324 30.26 -28.04 -7.03
N ILE A 325 29.90 -26.85 -7.44
CA ILE A 325 28.70 -26.12 -6.99
C ILE A 325 28.06 -25.53 -8.24
N ASN A 326 26.75 -25.68 -8.35
CA ASN A 326 25.94 -25.07 -9.42
C ASN A 326 24.77 -24.34 -8.80
N ILE A 327 24.54 -23.10 -9.21
CA ILE A 327 23.51 -22.20 -8.63
C ILE A 327 22.70 -21.59 -9.76
N ASN A 328 21.39 -21.83 -9.72
CA ASN A 328 20.46 -21.09 -10.56
C ASN A 328 19.73 -20.04 -9.72
N ILE A 329 19.58 -18.82 -10.27
CA ILE A 329 18.90 -17.70 -9.60
C ILE A 329 17.76 -17.23 -10.50
N GLU A 330 16.54 -17.28 -9.96
CA GLU A 330 15.30 -16.92 -10.63
C GLU A 330 14.46 -15.96 -9.79
N ASP A 331 13.39 -15.42 -10.36
CA ASP A 331 12.41 -14.57 -9.69
C ASP A 331 13.02 -13.36 -8.96
N ILE A 332 14.00 -12.71 -9.60
CA ILE A 332 14.73 -11.60 -8.99
C ILE A 332 13.82 -10.38 -8.85
N GLU A 333 13.72 -9.85 -7.64
CA GLU A 333 13.06 -8.59 -7.32
C GLU A 333 14.06 -7.69 -6.56
N ILE A 334 14.21 -6.44 -6.99
CA ILE A 334 15.14 -5.48 -6.39
C ILE A 334 14.37 -4.23 -5.97
N TYR A 335 14.54 -3.82 -4.73
CA TYR A 335 13.90 -2.66 -4.14
C TYR A 335 14.91 -1.77 -3.41
N LYS A 336 14.77 -0.46 -3.54
CA LYS A 336 15.39 0.50 -2.64
C LYS A 336 14.56 0.54 -1.35
N TYR A 337 15.20 0.38 -0.20
CA TYR A 337 14.46 0.33 1.07
C TYR A 337 13.98 1.71 1.48
N PRO A 338 12.66 1.91 1.74
CA PRO A 338 12.13 3.21 2.14
C PRO A 338 12.84 3.78 3.36
N ALA A 339 13.09 5.09 3.37
CA ALA A 339 13.83 5.84 4.39
C ALA A 339 15.33 5.49 4.55
N TYR A 340 15.89 4.61 3.72
CA TYR A 340 17.30 4.23 3.74
C TYR A 340 17.90 4.34 2.33
N PRO A 341 18.47 5.48 1.94
CA PRO A 341 18.84 5.76 0.55
C PRO A 341 19.89 4.81 -0.06
N ASN A 342 20.74 4.20 0.78
CA ASN A 342 21.81 3.29 0.38
C ASN A 342 21.54 1.83 0.74
N LEU A 343 20.29 1.50 1.11
CA LEU A 343 19.90 0.13 1.44
C LEU A 343 18.98 -0.42 0.34
N PHE A 344 19.36 -1.57 -0.20
CA PHE A 344 18.57 -2.30 -1.18
C PHE A 344 18.18 -3.67 -0.63
N LEU A 345 16.97 -4.11 -0.97
CA LEU A 345 16.47 -5.43 -0.66
C LEU A 345 16.30 -6.20 -1.96
N THR A 346 16.95 -7.35 -2.06
CA THR A 346 16.81 -8.25 -3.21
C THR A 346 16.19 -9.55 -2.74
N PHE A 347 15.09 -9.95 -3.41
CA PHE A 347 14.52 -11.29 -3.29
C PHE A 347 14.85 -12.08 -4.56
N PHE A 348 15.12 -13.35 -4.42
CA PHE A 348 15.30 -14.28 -5.54
C PHE A 348 15.04 -15.71 -5.06
N THR A 349 14.70 -16.57 -5.99
CA THR A 349 14.67 -18.02 -5.82
C THR A 349 16.04 -18.55 -6.15
N GLN A 350 16.60 -19.39 -5.28
CA GLN A 350 17.91 -20.04 -5.48
C GLN A 350 17.73 -21.54 -5.53
N ASP A 351 18.14 -22.14 -6.64
CA ASP A 351 18.32 -23.58 -6.78
C ASP A 351 19.81 -23.93 -6.65
N TYR A 352 20.15 -24.81 -5.71
CA TYR A 352 21.53 -25.16 -5.35
C TYR A 352 21.78 -26.65 -5.54
N LYS A 353 22.79 -26.99 -6.32
CA LYS A 353 23.26 -28.37 -6.55
C LYS A 353 24.75 -28.48 -6.25
N SER A 354 25.14 -29.53 -5.55
CA SER A 354 26.57 -29.87 -5.31
C SER A 354 26.74 -31.36 -5.05
N ASN A 355 27.95 -31.88 -5.08
CA ASN A 355 28.27 -33.21 -4.57
C ASN A 355 28.16 -33.26 -3.05
#